data_f4c18230802d7115f85bf1aa766cde8a
#
_entry.id   f4c18230802d7115f85bf1aa766cde8a
#
_cell.length_a   1.000
_cell.length_b   1.000
_cell.length_c   1.000
_cell.angle_alpha   90.00
_cell.angle_beta   90.00
_cell.angle_gamma   90.00
#
_symmetry.space_group_name_H-M   'P 1'
#
loop_
_entity.id
_entity.type
_entity.pdbx_description
1 polymer ?
#
loop_
_entity_poly.entity_id
_entity_poly.type
_entity_poly.pdbx_seq_one_letter_code
_entity_poly.pdbx_strand_id
1 'polypeptide(L)'
;MTTTTKLWRIIDLINWGTDHFTIKGLDNARLEMEWFLCEVLSCQRIDLYVRFEEIMNEDELEVFRTMVKRRISGEPFQHIIGKAPFYGRDFIVNQNVLIPRPETEILIERIKTNGSVNSLLDIGTGTGCIAITVGLENLADKIFATDISESTIEIAKDNMKLHQVENIRFAHHDFLKQNFKTKFDMVISNPPYIGTNEMNTLQAEVQDYDPPSALTDNGGGLSFYHRFADQFENLLNIDGYLLLEFGGNAQKQAVESIFQNTDLKIEFFKDLQNDWRIVEVRR
;
A
#
# COMPACT_ATOMS: atom_id res chain seq x y z
N MET A 1 42.98 30.75 -0.90
CA MET A 1 42.11 30.29 -2.00
C MET A 1 40.69 30.36 -1.51
N THR A 2 39.95 31.38 -1.91
CA THR A 2 38.52 31.49 -1.59
C THR A 2 37.79 30.42 -2.36
N THR A 3 37.38 29.37 -1.69
CA THR A 3 36.42 28.39 -2.23
C THR A 3 35.12 29.14 -2.47
N THR A 4 34.84 29.48 -3.72
CA THR A 4 33.53 30.02 -4.12
C THR A 4 32.52 28.94 -3.88
N THR A 5 31.72 29.04 -2.83
CA THR A 5 30.63 28.08 -2.55
C THR A 5 29.67 28.17 -3.74
N LYS A 6 29.48 27.06 -4.43
CA LYS A 6 28.55 27.00 -5.57
C LYS A 6 27.14 27.28 -5.04
N LEU A 7 26.52 28.32 -5.53
CA LEU A 7 25.11 28.60 -5.25
C LEU A 7 24.24 27.65 -6.10
N TRP A 8 23.33 26.95 -5.46
CA TRP A 8 22.44 25.99 -6.11
C TRP A 8 21.04 26.58 -6.25
N ARG A 9 20.61 26.80 -7.50
CA ARG A 9 19.23 27.16 -7.80
C ARG A 9 18.37 25.89 -7.91
N ILE A 10 17.07 26.03 -7.78
CA ILE A 10 16.10 24.94 -7.93
C ILE A 10 16.32 24.21 -9.26
N ILE A 11 16.45 24.93 -10.38
CA ILE A 11 16.68 24.34 -11.70
C ILE A 11 17.99 23.56 -11.78
N ASP A 12 19.05 24.06 -11.13
CA ASP A 12 20.36 23.38 -11.14
C ASP A 12 20.28 22.04 -10.41
N LEU A 13 19.49 21.94 -9.31
CA LEU A 13 19.29 20.73 -8.56
C LEU A 13 18.41 19.73 -9.32
N ILE A 14 17.34 20.20 -9.97
CA ILE A 14 16.50 19.33 -10.81
C ILE A 14 17.35 18.70 -11.91
N ASN A 15 18.13 19.48 -12.66
CA ASN A 15 18.94 18.97 -13.76
C ASN A 15 20.03 18.01 -13.26
N TRP A 16 20.79 18.44 -12.24
CA TRP A 16 21.85 17.61 -11.66
C TRP A 16 21.28 16.30 -11.09
N GLY A 17 20.20 16.37 -10.34
CA GLY A 17 19.60 15.21 -9.73
C GLY A 17 18.99 14.25 -10.74
N THR A 18 18.35 14.78 -11.79
CA THR A 18 17.83 13.99 -12.91
C THR A 18 18.96 13.19 -13.58
N ASP A 19 20.06 13.87 -13.95
CA ASP A 19 21.21 13.20 -14.56
C ASP A 19 21.78 12.14 -13.61
N HIS A 20 21.91 12.48 -12.32
CA HIS A 20 22.46 11.59 -11.32
C HIS A 20 21.63 10.32 -11.10
N PHE A 21 20.31 10.44 -11.01
CA PHE A 21 19.39 9.31 -10.86
C PHE A 21 19.33 8.46 -12.14
N THR A 22 19.33 9.10 -13.31
CA THR A 22 19.37 8.39 -14.59
C THR A 22 20.63 7.51 -14.72
N ILE A 23 21.79 8.04 -14.34
CA ILE A 23 23.06 7.28 -14.34
C ILE A 23 22.99 6.08 -13.35
N LYS A 24 22.23 6.21 -12.26
CA LYS A 24 22.02 5.15 -11.28
C LYS A 24 20.93 4.14 -11.68
N GLY A 25 20.26 4.35 -12.83
CA GLY A 25 19.23 3.45 -13.35
C GLY A 25 17.89 3.58 -12.61
N LEU A 26 17.64 4.72 -11.94
CA LEU A 26 16.34 4.99 -11.30
C LEU A 26 15.36 5.48 -12.35
N ASP A 27 14.18 4.85 -12.36
CA ASP A 27 13.05 5.29 -13.17
C ASP A 27 12.48 6.61 -12.62
N ASN A 28 11.80 7.38 -13.50
CA ASN A 28 11.15 8.65 -13.12
C ASN A 28 12.09 9.69 -12.46
N ALA A 29 13.39 9.65 -12.78
CA ALA A 29 14.45 10.44 -12.15
C ALA A 29 14.08 11.92 -11.93
N ARG A 30 13.55 12.60 -12.98
CA ARG A 30 13.15 14.01 -12.91
C ARG A 30 11.98 14.22 -11.94
N LEU A 31 11.00 13.33 -11.98
CA LEU A 31 9.78 13.44 -11.19
C LEU A 31 10.09 13.27 -9.68
N GLU A 32 10.93 12.29 -9.33
CA GLU A 32 11.38 12.11 -7.95
C GLU A 32 12.18 13.30 -7.43
N MET A 33 13.06 13.90 -8.26
CA MET A 33 13.80 15.11 -7.90
C MET A 33 12.87 16.30 -7.63
N GLU A 34 11.88 16.50 -8.50
CA GLU A 34 10.89 17.57 -8.34
C GLU A 34 10.08 17.36 -7.06
N TRP A 35 9.67 16.15 -6.75
CA TRP A 35 8.95 15.84 -5.51
C TRP A 35 9.80 16.01 -4.27
N PHE A 36 11.08 15.60 -4.27
CA PHE A 36 11.97 15.88 -3.14
C PHE A 36 12.11 17.38 -2.86
N LEU A 37 12.23 18.19 -3.92
CA LEU A 37 12.26 19.63 -3.77
C LEU A 37 10.93 20.20 -3.25
N CYS A 38 9.79 19.66 -3.68
CA CYS A 38 8.48 20.05 -3.14
C CYS A 38 8.38 19.78 -1.64
N GLU A 39 8.88 18.61 -1.18
CA GLU A 39 8.89 18.29 0.26
C GLU A 39 9.79 19.26 1.05
N VAL A 40 11.02 19.50 0.57
CA VAL A 40 11.97 20.40 1.23
C VAL A 40 11.44 21.82 1.31
N LEU A 41 10.84 22.32 0.22
CA LEU A 41 10.37 23.69 0.09
C LEU A 41 8.90 23.87 0.53
N SER A 42 8.23 22.80 0.95
CA SER A 42 6.80 22.78 1.31
C SER A 42 5.93 23.48 0.27
N CYS A 43 6.10 23.14 -1.02
CA CYS A 43 5.43 23.78 -2.14
C CYS A 43 4.85 22.76 -3.11
N GLN A 44 4.00 23.23 -4.03
CA GLN A 44 3.48 22.41 -5.12
C GLN A 44 4.50 22.35 -6.29
N ARG A 45 4.41 21.30 -7.09
CA ARG A 45 5.31 21.10 -8.22
C ARG A 45 5.32 22.26 -9.21
N ILE A 46 4.18 22.95 -9.42
CA ILE A 46 4.11 24.13 -10.28
C ILE A 46 4.94 25.29 -9.75
N ASP A 47 5.06 25.41 -8.42
CA ASP A 47 5.83 26.50 -7.79
C ASP A 47 7.31 26.38 -8.10
N LEU A 48 7.84 25.16 -8.28
CA LEU A 48 9.24 24.96 -8.69
C LEU A 48 9.56 25.63 -10.01
N TYR A 49 8.61 25.64 -10.94
CA TYR A 49 8.78 26.26 -12.27
C TYR A 49 8.64 27.79 -12.22
N VAL A 50 7.87 28.30 -11.28
CA VAL A 50 7.76 29.74 -11.04
C VAL A 50 9.01 30.27 -10.34
N ARG A 51 9.57 29.48 -9.42
CA ARG A 51 10.70 29.81 -8.53
C ARG A 51 12.04 29.22 -8.99
N PHE A 52 12.17 28.75 -10.22
CA PHE A 52 13.30 27.92 -10.68
C PHE A 52 14.68 28.58 -10.57
N GLU A 53 14.75 29.93 -10.59
CA GLU A 53 15.99 30.72 -10.36
C GLU A 53 16.31 30.95 -8.87
N GLU A 54 15.42 30.56 -7.96
CA GLU A 54 15.61 30.76 -6.54
C GLU A 54 16.76 29.89 -6.01
N ILE A 55 17.58 30.47 -5.15
CA ILE A 55 18.74 29.82 -4.55
C ILE A 55 18.31 29.16 -3.25
N MET A 56 18.58 27.87 -3.12
CA MET A 56 18.31 27.14 -1.88
C MET A 56 19.34 27.47 -0.79
N ASN A 57 18.88 27.60 0.44
CA ASN A 57 19.74 27.79 1.59
C ASN A 57 20.45 26.48 2.01
N GLU A 58 21.43 26.57 2.93
CA GLU A 58 22.24 25.40 3.34
C GLU A 58 21.41 24.33 4.06
N ASP A 59 20.42 24.70 4.86
CA ASP A 59 19.55 23.74 5.59
C ASP A 59 18.67 22.96 4.62
N GLU A 60 18.06 23.63 3.65
CA GLU A 60 17.30 23.02 2.57
C GLU A 60 18.16 22.06 1.74
N LEU A 61 19.38 22.48 1.39
CA LEU A 61 20.33 21.65 0.65
C LEU A 61 20.74 20.40 1.42
N GLU A 62 20.93 20.48 2.74
CA GLU A 62 21.31 19.32 3.55
C GLU A 62 20.18 18.30 3.63
N VAL A 63 18.93 18.76 3.83
CA VAL A 63 17.74 17.89 3.79
C VAL A 63 17.61 17.22 2.42
N PHE A 64 17.71 17.99 1.33
CA PHE A 64 17.64 17.46 -0.02
C PHE A 64 18.75 16.43 -0.30
N ARG A 65 19.99 16.72 0.06
CA ARG A 65 21.13 15.79 -0.09
C ARG A 65 20.90 14.48 0.67
N THR A 66 20.30 14.57 1.85
CA THR A 66 19.98 13.39 2.67
C THR A 66 18.94 12.52 1.98
N MET A 67 17.87 13.10 1.42
CA MET A 67 16.86 12.37 0.66
C MET A 67 17.47 11.68 -0.57
N VAL A 68 18.29 12.41 -1.33
CA VAL A 68 18.99 11.87 -2.51
C VAL A 68 19.91 10.69 -2.13
N LYS A 69 20.68 10.80 -1.03
CA LYS A 69 21.54 9.70 -0.55
C LYS A 69 20.74 8.46 -0.18
N ARG A 70 19.64 8.63 0.57
CA ARG A 70 18.75 7.53 0.94
C ARG A 70 18.18 6.82 -0.30
N ARG A 71 17.72 7.60 -1.30
CA ARG A 71 17.19 7.05 -2.54
C ARG A 71 18.23 6.24 -3.34
N ILE A 72 19.45 6.74 -3.43
CA ILE A 72 20.56 6.05 -4.10
C ILE A 72 20.96 4.77 -3.36
N SER A 73 20.76 4.70 -2.05
CA SER A 73 20.99 3.46 -1.29
C SER A 73 19.87 2.41 -1.48
N GLY A 74 18.87 2.68 -2.32
CA GLY A 74 17.78 1.75 -2.65
C GLY A 74 16.50 1.97 -1.84
N GLU A 75 16.48 2.95 -0.91
CA GLU A 75 15.28 3.18 -0.11
C GLU A 75 14.12 3.69 -0.98
N PRO A 76 12.88 3.15 -0.83
CA PRO A 76 11.72 3.59 -1.58
C PRO A 76 11.47 5.08 -1.45
N PHE A 77 11.12 5.73 -2.55
CA PHE A 77 10.79 7.16 -2.56
C PHE A 77 9.74 7.50 -1.49
N GLN A 78 8.69 6.69 -1.38
CA GLN A 78 7.59 6.90 -0.44
C GLN A 78 8.04 6.81 1.03
N HIS A 79 8.96 5.90 1.37
CA HIS A 79 9.53 5.83 2.72
C HIS A 79 10.40 7.05 3.05
N ILE A 80 11.09 7.62 2.04
CA ILE A 80 11.91 8.82 2.23
C ILE A 80 11.04 10.05 2.54
N ILE A 81 9.93 10.22 1.81
CA ILE A 81 9.00 11.34 2.02
C ILE A 81 7.96 11.07 3.12
N GLY A 82 7.85 9.81 3.58
CA GLY A 82 6.94 9.41 4.67
C GLY A 82 5.47 9.32 4.26
N LYS A 83 5.17 9.36 2.97
CA LYS A 83 3.78 9.27 2.47
C LYS A 83 3.68 8.54 1.13
N ALA A 84 2.53 7.94 0.87
CA ALA A 84 2.20 7.29 -0.40
C ALA A 84 0.77 7.59 -0.81
N PRO A 85 0.49 7.80 -2.11
CA PRO A 85 -0.86 8.02 -2.59
C PRO A 85 -1.65 6.70 -2.63
N PHE A 86 -2.93 6.77 -2.28
CA PHE A 86 -3.90 5.71 -2.49
C PHE A 86 -5.30 6.31 -2.66
N TYR A 87 -5.95 5.99 -3.73
CA TYR A 87 -7.31 6.45 -4.07
C TYR A 87 -7.47 7.98 -3.98
N GLY A 88 -6.50 8.70 -4.53
CA GLY A 88 -6.45 10.16 -4.55
C GLY A 88 -6.14 10.85 -3.21
N ARG A 89 -5.63 10.11 -2.22
CA ARG A 89 -5.30 10.60 -0.88
C ARG A 89 -3.89 10.15 -0.48
N ASP A 90 -3.20 10.95 0.33
CA ASP A 90 -1.88 10.58 0.86
C ASP A 90 -2.01 9.83 2.18
N PHE A 91 -1.31 8.71 2.32
CA PHE A 91 -1.23 7.90 3.53
C PHE A 91 0.19 7.93 4.10
N ILE A 92 0.31 8.06 5.41
CA ILE A 92 1.57 7.94 6.12
C ILE A 92 2.11 6.53 5.93
N VAL A 93 3.37 6.43 5.54
CA VAL A 93 4.09 5.17 5.37
C VAL A 93 5.47 5.23 6.02
N ASN A 94 5.97 4.09 6.45
CA ASN A 94 7.34 3.88 6.90
C ASN A 94 7.71 2.40 6.74
N GLN A 95 8.89 2.01 7.20
CA GLN A 95 9.42 0.64 7.11
C GLN A 95 8.56 -0.46 7.78
N ASN A 96 7.52 -0.11 8.54
CA ASN A 96 6.67 -1.08 9.24
C ASN A 96 5.42 -1.47 8.44
N VAL A 97 5.19 -0.85 7.30
CA VAL A 97 3.99 -1.06 6.47
C VAL A 97 4.34 -1.25 5.01
N LEU A 98 3.56 -2.08 4.34
CA LEU A 98 3.60 -2.16 2.88
C LEU A 98 3.18 -0.81 2.29
N ILE A 99 3.94 -0.29 1.34
CA ILE A 99 3.54 0.89 0.57
C ILE A 99 2.29 0.54 -0.22
N PRO A 100 1.17 1.30 -0.08
CA PRO A 100 -0.05 1.06 -0.85
C PRO A 100 0.22 0.93 -2.35
N ARG A 101 -0.36 -0.10 -2.97
CA ARG A 101 -0.17 -0.37 -4.40
C ARG A 101 -1.38 0.12 -5.19
N PRO A 102 -1.19 0.72 -6.38
CA PRO A 102 -2.30 1.18 -7.22
C PRO A 102 -3.27 0.07 -7.61
N GLU A 103 -2.78 -1.17 -7.78
CA GLU A 103 -3.59 -2.34 -8.12
C GLU A 103 -4.63 -2.66 -7.03
N THR A 104 -4.32 -2.34 -5.78
CA THR A 104 -5.22 -2.55 -4.63
C THR A 104 -6.46 -1.64 -4.68
N GLU A 105 -6.40 -0.50 -5.41
CA GLU A 105 -7.53 0.42 -5.56
C GLU A 105 -8.76 -0.24 -6.21
N ILE A 106 -8.55 -1.30 -7.01
CA ILE A 106 -9.64 -2.04 -7.64
C ILE A 106 -10.56 -2.72 -6.59
N LEU A 107 -10.05 -3.03 -5.39
CA LEU A 107 -10.89 -3.51 -4.28
C LEU A 107 -11.97 -2.48 -3.94
N ILE A 108 -11.62 -1.19 -3.88
CA ILE A 108 -12.57 -0.11 -3.60
C ILE A 108 -13.61 0.01 -4.71
N GLU A 109 -13.18 -0.03 -5.96
CA GLU A 109 -14.11 0.02 -7.12
C GLU A 109 -15.07 -1.16 -7.12
N ARG A 110 -14.60 -2.35 -6.72
CA ARG A 110 -15.45 -3.52 -6.62
C ARG A 110 -16.48 -3.38 -5.51
N ILE A 111 -16.11 -2.86 -4.33
CA ILE A 111 -17.05 -2.57 -3.24
C ILE A 111 -18.12 -1.58 -3.72
N LYS A 112 -17.74 -0.50 -4.40
CA LYS A 112 -18.69 0.47 -4.95
C LYS A 112 -19.71 -0.17 -5.89
N THR A 113 -19.26 -1.11 -6.73
CA THR A 113 -20.13 -1.83 -7.64
C THR A 113 -21.12 -2.73 -6.91
N ASN A 114 -20.69 -3.38 -5.83
CA ASN A 114 -21.53 -4.26 -5.01
C ASN A 114 -22.50 -3.50 -4.09
N GLY A 115 -22.23 -2.24 -3.80
CA GLY A 115 -22.99 -1.41 -2.85
C GLY A 115 -22.44 -1.45 -1.43
N SER A 116 -22.91 -0.51 -0.60
CA SER A 116 -22.50 -0.38 0.80
C SER A 116 -23.02 -1.54 1.67
N VAL A 117 -22.32 -1.80 2.77
CA VAL A 117 -22.64 -2.85 3.74
C VAL A 117 -22.73 -2.28 5.17
N ASN A 118 -23.41 -2.98 6.11
CA ASN A 118 -23.44 -2.54 7.50
C ASN A 118 -22.08 -2.78 8.20
N SER A 119 -21.40 -3.90 7.90
CA SER A 119 -20.18 -4.30 8.59
C SER A 119 -19.13 -4.85 7.63
N LEU A 120 -17.91 -4.35 7.77
CA LEU A 120 -16.76 -4.76 6.99
C LEU A 120 -15.60 -5.15 7.93
N LEU A 121 -14.88 -6.21 7.57
CA LEU A 121 -13.62 -6.61 8.18
C LEU A 121 -12.49 -6.51 7.16
N ASP A 122 -11.46 -5.72 7.46
CA ASP A 122 -10.20 -5.64 6.71
C ASP A 122 -9.12 -6.46 7.45
N ILE A 123 -8.60 -7.50 6.81
CA ILE A 123 -7.58 -8.39 7.38
C ILE A 123 -6.23 -8.12 6.73
N GLY A 124 -5.21 -7.82 7.57
CA GLY A 124 -3.91 -7.35 7.08
C GLY A 124 -4.00 -5.90 6.60
N THR A 125 -4.54 -5.03 7.45
CA THR A 125 -4.89 -3.65 7.05
C THR A 125 -3.72 -2.77 6.65
N GLY A 126 -2.48 -3.10 7.07
CA GLY A 126 -1.29 -2.33 6.73
C GLY A 126 -1.41 -0.86 7.15
N THR A 127 -1.26 0.04 6.22
CA THR A 127 -1.45 1.49 6.43
C THR A 127 -2.88 1.89 6.81
N GLY A 128 -3.83 0.98 6.72
CA GLY A 128 -5.26 1.26 6.83
C GLY A 128 -5.88 1.83 5.54
N CYS A 129 -5.14 1.86 4.43
CA CYS A 129 -5.58 2.55 3.21
C CYS A 129 -6.91 2.01 2.66
N ILE A 130 -7.15 0.70 2.69
CA ILE A 130 -8.42 0.09 2.29
C ILE A 130 -9.53 0.50 3.28
N ALA A 131 -9.37 0.19 4.57
CA ALA A 131 -10.36 0.47 5.60
C ALA A 131 -10.76 1.95 5.69
N ILE A 132 -9.77 2.84 5.65
CA ILE A 132 -9.97 4.30 5.71
C ILE A 132 -10.68 4.80 4.44
N THR A 133 -10.28 4.33 3.26
CA THR A 133 -10.95 4.71 2.02
C THR A 133 -12.40 4.23 1.99
N VAL A 134 -12.68 3.01 2.46
CA VAL A 134 -14.06 2.50 2.62
C VAL A 134 -14.88 3.42 3.54
N GLY A 135 -14.30 3.89 4.65
CA GLY A 135 -14.96 4.83 5.55
C GLY A 135 -15.25 6.18 4.89
N LEU A 136 -14.27 6.77 4.21
CA LEU A 136 -14.39 8.06 3.51
C LEU A 136 -15.40 8.04 2.36
N GLU A 137 -15.48 6.92 1.65
CA GLU A 137 -16.44 6.70 0.55
C GLU A 137 -17.84 6.24 1.05
N ASN A 138 -18.03 6.12 2.37
CA ASN A 138 -19.29 5.67 3.00
C ASN A 138 -19.77 4.30 2.48
N LEU A 139 -18.83 3.36 2.31
CA LEU A 139 -19.10 2.02 1.77
C LEU A 139 -19.38 0.99 2.86
N ALA A 140 -19.16 1.33 4.14
CA ALA A 140 -19.53 0.51 5.29
C ALA A 140 -19.85 1.38 6.52
N ASP A 141 -20.90 1.00 7.29
CA ASP A 141 -21.29 1.73 8.51
C ASP A 141 -20.29 1.47 9.65
N LYS A 142 -19.79 0.24 9.76
CA LYS A 142 -18.87 -0.22 10.80
C LYS A 142 -17.71 -0.96 10.14
N ILE A 143 -16.51 -0.50 10.41
CA ILE A 143 -15.30 -1.08 9.85
C ILE A 143 -14.44 -1.63 11.00
N PHE A 144 -14.06 -2.90 10.87
CA PHE A 144 -13.05 -3.52 11.72
C PHE A 144 -11.82 -3.76 10.85
N ALA A 145 -10.67 -3.40 11.36
CA ALA A 145 -9.42 -3.55 10.64
C ALA A 145 -8.38 -4.22 11.55
N THR A 146 -7.73 -5.24 11.05
CA THR A 146 -6.81 -6.04 11.86
C THR A 146 -5.47 -6.20 11.16
N ASP A 147 -4.42 -6.31 11.97
CA ASP A 147 -3.07 -6.65 11.53
C ASP A 147 -2.37 -7.49 12.59
N ILE A 148 -1.37 -8.26 12.17
CA ILE A 148 -0.52 -9.07 13.07
C ILE A 148 0.54 -8.21 13.78
N SER A 149 0.82 -7.01 13.27
CA SER A 149 1.84 -6.11 13.77
C SER A 149 1.22 -4.93 14.52
N GLU A 150 1.57 -4.76 15.79
CA GLU A 150 1.13 -3.61 16.60
C GLU A 150 1.69 -2.28 16.04
N SER A 151 2.94 -2.28 15.54
CA SER A 151 3.53 -1.09 14.93
C SER A 151 2.82 -0.67 13.63
N THR A 152 2.33 -1.63 12.86
CA THR A 152 1.49 -1.41 11.67
C THR A 152 0.15 -0.76 12.07
N ILE A 153 -0.48 -1.27 13.14
CA ILE A 153 -1.74 -0.72 13.65
C ILE A 153 -1.59 0.73 14.10
N GLU A 154 -0.47 1.11 14.70
CA GLU A 154 -0.25 2.51 15.08
C GLU A 154 -0.19 3.43 13.85
N ILE A 155 0.47 3.01 12.76
CA ILE A 155 0.46 3.76 11.49
C ILE A 155 -0.97 3.87 10.92
N ALA A 156 -1.75 2.79 10.94
CA ALA A 156 -3.15 2.83 10.48
C ALA A 156 -4.01 3.79 11.33
N LYS A 157 -3.80 3.84 12.65
CA LYS A 157 -4.46 4.81 13.53
C LYS A 157 -4.05 6.25 13.24
N ASP A 158 -2.78 6.50 12.94
CA ASP A 158 -2.32 7.84 12.58
C ASP A 158 -2.91 8.27 11.23
N ASN A 159 -3.00 7.37 10.25
CA ASN A 159 -3.72 7.62 9.00
C ASN A 159 -5.23 7.87 9.23
N MET A 160 -5.87 7.11 10.12
CA MET A 160 -7.28 7.34 10.47
C MET A 160 -7.48 8.75 11.06
N LYS A 161 -6.59 9.21 11.94
CA LYS A 161 -6.61 10.58 12.48
C LYS A 161 -6.37 11.62 11.39
N LEU A 162 -5.36 11.40 10.52
CA LEU A 162 -5.04 12.29 9.39
C LEU A 162 -6.27 12.53 8.51
N HIS A 163 -7.02 11.48 8.21
CA HIS A 163 -8.21 11.52 7.36
C HIS A 163 -9.52 11.76 8.11
N GLN A 164 -9.49 11.91 9.44
CA GLN A 164 -10.65 12.22 10.28
C GLN A 164 -11.81 11.20 10.13
N VAL A 165 -11.47 9.91 10.00
CA VAL A 165 -12.46 8.83 9.94
C VAL A 165 -12.72 8.29 11.34
N GLU A 166 -14.00 8.07 11.72
CA GLU A 166 -14.35 7.70 13.09
C GLU A 166 -14.99 6.31 13.22
N ASN A 167 -15.45 5.72 12.13
CA ASN A 167 -16.18 4.45 12.13
C ASN A 167 -15.32 3.20 12.00
N ILE A 168 -13.99 3.31 12.25
CA ILE A 168 -13.03 2.20 12.17
C ILE A 168 -12.56 1.80 13.57
N ARG A 169 -12.49 0.49 13.81
CA ARG A 169 -11.87 -0.11 15.00
C ARG A 169 -10.70 -0.97 14.57
N PHE A 170 -9.49 -0.64 15.04
CA PHE A 170 -8.29 -1.42 14.82
C PHE A 170 -8.04 -2.40 15.97
N ALA A 171 -7.57 -3.60 15.63
CA ALA A 171 -7.17 -4.61 16.62
C ALA A 171 -5.98 -5.45 16.12
N HIS A 172 -5.07 -5.77 17.04
CA HIS A 172 -4.04 -6.78 16.80
C HIS A 172 -4.69 -8.16 16.70
N HIS A 173 -4.45 -8.89 15.60
CA HIS A 173 -5.05 -10.21 15.36
C HIS A 173 -4.21 -11.04 14.40
N ASP A 174 -3.81 -12.23 14.82
CA ASP A 174 -3.17 -13.23 13.96
C ASP A 174 -4.26 -14.08 13.28
N PHE A 175 -4.65 -13.71 12.08
CA PHE A 175 -5.72 -14.37 11.34
C PHE A 175 -5.44 -15.85 11.07
N LEU A 176 -4.18 -16.24 10.88
CA LEU A 176 -3.84 -17.64 10.63
C LEU A 176 -4.04 -18.54 11.85
N LYS A 177 -4.01 -17.98 13.07
CA LYS A 177 -4.10 -18.73 14.33
C LYS A 177 -5.37 -18.49 15.12
N GLN A 178 -6.02 -17.33 14.96
CA GLN A 178 -7.13 -16.90 15.80
C GLN A 178 -8.43 -16.86 15.02
N ASN A 179 -9.55 -17.08 15.68
CA ASN A 179 -10.89 -16.99 15.09
C ASN A 179 -11.58 -15.71 15.52
N PHE A 180 -12.37 -15.13 14.62
CA PHE A 180 -13.29 -14.06 14.96
C PHE A 180 -14.53 -14.63 15.67
N LYS A 181 -15.08 -13.86 16.61
CA LYS A 181 -16.33 -14.19 17.32
C LYS A 181 -17.55 -13.53 16.69
N THR A 182 -17.33 -12.61 15.77
CA THR A 182 -18.34 -11.79 15.10
C THR A 182 -18.28 -12.06 13.62
N LYS A 183 -19.44 -12.10 12.97
CA LYS A 183 -19.56 -12.21 11.52
C LYS A 183 -19.74 -10.84 10.89
N PHE A 184 -19.38 -10.73 9.61
CA PHE A 184 -19.39 -9.49 8.85
C PHE A 184 -20.19 -9.68 7.54
N ASP A 185 -20.66 -8.56 6.98
CA ASP A 185 -21.32 -8.59 5.67
C ASP A 185 -20.30 -8.63 4.53
N MET A 186 -19.10 -8.13 4.79
CA MET A 186 -17.96 -8.21 3.86
C MET A 186 -16.66 -8.42 4.62
N VAL A 187 -15.81 -9.28 4.08
CA VAL A 187 -14.42 -9.42 4.50
C VAL A 187 -13.53 -9.10 3.31
N ILE A 188 -12.59 -8.19 3.51
CA ILE A 188 -11.64 -7.74 2.50
C ILE A 188 -10.22 -7.98 2.97
N SER A 189 -9.33 -8.29 2.04
CA SER A 189 -7.91 -8.41 2.35
C SER A 189 -7.05 -8.25 1.10
N ASN A 190 -5.89 -7.61 1.27
CA ASN A 190 -4.71 -7.80 0.43
C ASN A 190 -3.70 -8.60 1.26
N PRO A 191 -3.79 -9.94 1.30
CA PRO A 191 -2.95 -10.75 2.17
C PRO A 191 -1.55 -10.95 1.59
N PRO A 192 -0.56 -11.34 2.41
CA PRO A 192 0.74 -11.79 1.90
C PRO A 192 0.58 -13.02 1.00
N TYR A 193 0.83 -12.85 -0.30
CA TYR A 193 0.60 -13.90 -1.31
C TYR A 193 1.87 -14.37 -2.02
N ILE A 194 3.04 -13.83 -1.69
CA ILE A 194 4.30 -14.19 -2.35
C ILE A 194 4.86 -15.46 -1.71
N GLY A 195 5.11 -16.46 -2.54
CA GLY A 195 5.74 -17.69 -2.10
C GLY A 195 7.20 -17.46 -1.68
N THR A 196 7.68 -18.20 -0.68
CA THR A 196 9.05 -18.06 -0.16
C THR A 196 10.12 -18.20 -1.28
N ASN A 197 9.87 -19.05 -2.27
CA ASN A 197 10.77 -19.24 -3.40
C ASN A 197 10.80 -18.03 -4.37
N GLU A 198 9.78 -17.19 -4.34
CA GLU A 198 9.65 -16.01 -5.21
C GLU A 198 10.28 -14.77 -4.57
N MET A 199 10.49 -14.77 -3.24
CA MET A 199 11.04 -13.63 -2.51
C MET A 199 12.37 -13.12 -3.12
N ASN A 200 13.24 -14.02 -3.57
CA ASN A 200 14.53 -13.65 -4.17
C ASN A 200 14.40 -13.08 -5.61
N THR A 201 13.23 -13.11 -6.21
CA THR A 201 12.96 -12.56 -7.55
C THR A 201 12.34 -11.18 -7.53
N LEU A 202 12.00 -10.70 -6.33
CA LEU A 202 11.44 -9.36 -6.15
C LEU A 202 12.47 -8.28 -6.48
N GLN A 203 11.99 -7.09 -6.83
CA GLN A 203 12.85 -5.92 -6.93
C GLN A 203 13.55 -5.67 -5.59
N ALA A 204 14.82 -5.30 -5.63
CA ALA A 204 15.63 -5.06 -4.42
C ALA A 204 14.94 -4.08 -3.45
N GLU A 205 14.29 -3.05 -3.98
CA GLU A 205 13.55 -2.06 -3.20
C GLU A 205 12.44 -2.70 -2.35
N VAL A 206 11.69 -3.65 -2.92
CA VAL A 206 10.62 -4.39 -2.20
C VAL A 206 11.24 -5.38 -1.21
N GLN A 207 12.26 -6.11 -1.64
CA GLN A 207 12.92 -7.14 -0.83
C GLN A 207 13.60 -6.57 0.42
N ASP A 208 14.25 -5.41 0.30
CA ASP A 208 15.08 -4.84 1.35
C ASP A 208 14.31 -3.90 2.30
N TYR A 209 13.19 -3.32 1.84
CA TYR A 209 12.51 -2.25 2.59
C TYR A 209 11.05 -2.54 2.96
N ASP A 210 10.32 -3.37 2.22
CA ASP A 210 8.97 -3.75 2.65
C ASP A 210 9.03 -4.83 3.74
N PRO A 211 8.13 -4.80 4.74
CA PRO A 211 8.15 -5.79 5.82
C PRO A 211 7.85 -7.20 5.28
N PRO A 212 8.70 -8.21 5.55
CA PRO A 212 8.49 -9.57 5.04
C PRO A 212 7.11 -10.16 5.38
N SER A 213 6.56 -9.81 6.56
CA SER A 213 5.21 -10.26 6.97
C SER A 213 4.08 -9.73 6.10
N ALA A 214 4.30 -8.66 5.33
CA ALA A 214 3.34 -8.12 4.38
C ALA A 214 3.49 -8.71 2.96
N LEU A 215 4.61 -9.42 2.71
CA LEU A 215 4.92 -9.98 1.39
C LEU A 215 4.62 -11.48 1.32
N THR A 216 5.02 -12.25 2.34
CA THR A 216 4.97 -13.72 2.31
C THR A 216 4.30 -14.31 3.56
N ASP A 217 3.58 -15.41 3.35
CA ASP A 217 3.05 -16.26 4.42
C ASP A 217 4.11 -17.22 5.01
N ASN A 218 5.38 -17.08 4.63
CA ASN A 218 6.49 -17.99 4.88
C ASN A 218 6.26 -19.42 4.35
N GLY A 219 5.41 -19.56 3.36
CA GLY A 219 5.06 -20.81 2.69
C GLY A 219 4.96 -20.64 1.18
N GLY A 220 3.90 -21.17 0.60
CA GLY A 220 3.62 -21.11 -0.84
C GLY A 220 2.78 -19.91 -1.28
N GLY A 221 2.53 -18.93 -0.42
CA GLY A 221 1.69 -17.77 -0.72
C GLY A 221 0.18 -18.04 -0.73
N LEU A 222 -0.26 -19.23 -0.24
CA LEU A 222 -1.66 -19.66 -0.30
C LEU A 222 -2.32 -19.85 1.08
N SER A 223 -1.57 -19.73 2.18
CA SER A 223 -2.07 -20.03 3.54
C SER A 223 -3.27 -19.18 3.93
N PHE A 224 -3.29 -17.91 3.52
CA PHE A 224 -4.41 -17.02 3.79
C PHE A 224 -5.68 -17.45 3.04
N TYR A 225 -5.57 -17.86 1.78
CA TYR A 225 -6.73 -18.31 0.99
C TYR A 225 -7.31 -19.62 1.54
N HIS A 226 -6.48 -20.58 1.94
CA HIS A 226 -6.94 -21.78 2.66
C HIS A 226 -7.68 -21.39 3.94
N ARG A 227 -7.10 -20.45 4.71
CA ARG A 227 -7.73 -19.99 5.95
C ARG A 227 -9.05 -19.26 5.70
N PHE A 228 -9.15 -18.45 4.66
CA PHE A 228 -10.42 -17.81 4.27
C PHE A 228 -11.48 -18.85 3.89
N ALA A 229 -11.12 -19.87 3.13
CA ALA A 229 -12.04 -20.95 2.77
C ALA A 229 -12.52 -21.72 4.00
N ASP A 230 -11.62 -22.12 4.90
CA ASP A 230 -11.93 -22.84 6.14
C ASP A 230 -12.79 -22.00 7.09
N GLN A 231 -12.61 -20.68 7.11
CA GLN A 231 -13.33 -19.79 8.01
C GLN A 231 -14.52 -19.08 7.38
N PHE A 232 -14.84 -19.35 6.12
CA PHE A 232 -15.89 -18.66 5.37
C PHE A 232 -17.19 -18.51 6.16
N GLU A 233 -17.70 -19.65 6.67
CA GLU A 233 -18.94 -19.70 7.44
C GLU A 233 -18.88 -18.99 8.79
N ASN A 234 -17.68 -18.88 9.38
CA ASN A 234 -17.46 -18.22 10.66
C ASN A 234 -17.26 -16.71 10.53
N LEU A 235 -16.77 -16.27 9.39
CA LEU A 235 -16.46 -14.87 9.10
C LEU A 235 -17.67 -14.09 8.57
N LEU A 236 -18.57 -14.74 7.84
CA LEU A 236 -19.58 -14.06 7.05
C LEU A 236 -21.02 -14.27 7.54
N ASN A 237 -21.81 -13.25 7.47
CA ASN A 237 -23.28 -13.31 7.53
C ASN A 237 -23.83 -14.08 6.30
N ILE A 238 -25.14 -14.40 6.29
CA ILE A 238 -25.74 -15.28 5.27
C ILE A 238 -25.50 -14.76 3.85
N ASP A 239 -25.65 -13.48 3.59
CA ASP A 239 -25.46 -12.85 2.29
C ASP A 239 -24.10 -12.15 2.17
N GLY A 240 -23.19 -12.45 3.09
CA GLY A 240 -21.86 -11.86 3.12
C GLY A 240 -20.93 -12.45 2.07
N TYR A 241 -19.82 -11.72 1.79
CA TYR A 241 -18.85 -12.14 0.80
C TYR A 241 -17.42 -11.79 1.16
N LEU A 242 -16.48 -12.54 0.56
CA LEU A 242 -15.04 -12.23 0.59
C LEU A 242 -14.66 -11.45 -0.65
N LEU A 243 -13.72 -10.53 -0.48
CA LEU A 243 -13.07 -9.81 -1.58
C LEU A 243 -11.56 -9.77 -1.32
N LEU A 244 -10.80 -10.57 -2.06
CA LEU A 244 -9.41 -10.82 -1.78
C LEU A 244 -8.53 -10.47 -2.98
N GLU A 245 -7.45 -9.73 -2.73
CA GLU A 245 -6.37 -9.55 -3.71
C GLU A 245 -5.51 -10.81 -3.77
N PHE A 246 -4.87 -11.10 -4.92
CA PHE A 246 -3.95 -12.22 -5.11
C PHE A 246 -2.89 -11.95 -6.18
N GLY A 247 -1.88 -12.81 -6.26
CA GLY A 247 -0.65 -12.64 -7.03
C GLY A 247 -0.78 -12.78 -8.56
N GLY A 248 -1.97 -12.53 -9.10
CA GLY A 248 -2.15 -12.42 -10.55
C GLY A 248 -2.28 -13.76 -11.29
N ASN A 249 -1.97 -13.74 -12.59
CA ASN A 249 -2.19 -14.85 -13.51
C ASN A 249 -1.59 -16.18 -13.04
N ALA A 250 -0.39 -16.15 -12.46
CA ALA A 250 0.31 -17.35 -12.01
C ALA A 250 -0.39 -18.06 -10.84
N GLN A 251 -1.04 -17.29 -9.96
CA GLN A 251 -1.66 -17.83 -8.74
C GLN A 251 -3.15 -18.13 -8.91
N LYS A 252 -3.81 -17.59 -9.97
CA LYS A 252 -5.24 -17.69 -10.18
C LYS A 252 -5.80 -19.11 -10.05
N GLN A 253 -5.18 -20.08 -10.75
CA GLN A 253 -5.67 -21.46 -10.75
C GLN A 253 -5.58 -22.11 -9.36
N ALA A 254 -4.53 -21.80 -8.60
CA ALA A 254 -4.37 -22.31 -7.24
C ALA A 254 -5.43 -21.73 -6.29
N VAL A 255 -5.67 -20.41 -6.36
CA VAL A 255 -6.72 -19.75 -5.57
C VAL A 255 -8.10 -20.27 -5.95
N GLU A 256 -8.40 -20.42 -7.23
CA GLU A 256 -9.65 -21.00 -7.72
C GLU A 256 -9.90 -22.41 -7.15
N SER A 257 -8.87 -23.27 -7.18
CA SER A 257 -8.96 -24.64 -6.69
C SER A 257 -9.26 -24.73 -5.18
N ILE A 258 -8.81 -23.77 -4.39
CA ILE A 258 -9.06 -23.70 -2.93
C ILE A 258 -10.56 -23.52 -2.67
N PHE A 259 -11.23 -22.65 -3.42
CA PHE A 259 -12.65 -22.34 -3.21
C PHE A 259 -13.60 -23.25 -4.01
N GLN A 260 -13.15 -23.87 -5.11
CA GLN A 260 -13.98 -24.80 -5.93
C GLN A 260 -14.45 -26.05 -5.19
N ASN A 261 -13.75 -26.45 -4.12
CA ASN A 261 -14.16 -27.60 -3.30
C ASN A 261 -15.32 -27.30 -2.34
N THR A 262 -15.96 -26.15 -2.50
CA THR A 262 -17.08 -25.65 -1.70
C THR A 262 -18.26 -25.32 -2.59
N ASP A 263 -19.46 -25.24 -2.05
CA ASP A 263 -20.68 -24.79 -2.78
C ASP A 263 -20.72 -23.26 -2.99
N LEU A 264 -19.54 -22.61 -3.07
CA LEU A 264 -19.40 -21.17 -3.17
C LEU A 264 -19.31 -20.71 -4.63
N LYS A 265 -19.87 -19.56 -4.93
CA LYS A 265 -19.70 -18.86 -6.20
C LYS A 265 -18.40 -18.06 -6.18
N ILE A 266 -17.60 -18.21 -7.23
CA ILE A 266 -16.28 -17.57 -7.35
C ILE A 266 -16.27 -16.72 -8.61
N GLU A 267 -15.89 -15.45 -8.47
CA GLU A 267 -15.72 -14.54 -9.58
C GLU A 267 -14.38 -13.83 -9.51
N PHE A 268 -13.69 -13.73 -10.64
CA PHE A 268 -12.37 -13.10 -10.72
C PHE A 268 -12.45 -11.78 -11.48
N PHE A 269 -11.68 -10.78 -11.02
CA PHE A 269 -11.62 -9.47 -11.65
C PHE A 269 -10.17 -9.10 -11.97
N LYS A 270 -10.02 -8.34 -13.05
CA LYS A 270 -8.73 -7.89 -13.55
C LYS A 270 -8.49 -6.44 -13.15
N ASP A 271 -7.20 -6.12 -12.95
CA ASP A 271 -6.75 -4.74 -12.79
C ASP A 271 -6.72 -3.97 -14.13
N LEU A 272 -6.32 -2.70 -14.06
CA LEU A 272 -6.23 -1.83 -15.23
C LEU A 272 -5.17 -2.28 -16.25
N GLN A 273 -4.23 -3.15 -15.84
CA GLN A 273 -3.21 -3.73 -16.71
C GLN A 273 -3.67 -5.04 -17.36
N ASN A 274 -4.94 -5.43 -17.12
CA ASN A 274 -5.57 -6.65 -17.60
C ASN A 274 -5.02 -7.94 -16.98
N ASP A 275 -4.36 -7.87 -15.82
CA ASP A 275 -3.97 -9.01 -15.00
C ASP A 275 -5.06 -9.35 -13.99
N TRP A 276 -5.26 -10.65 -13.75
CA TRP A 276 -6.16 -11.11 -12.71
C TRP A 276 -5.64 -10.64 -11.34
N ARG A 277 -6.49 -9.98 -10.54
CA ARG A 277 -6.04 -9.37 -9.31
C ARG A 277 -6.93 -9.63 -8.11
N ILE A 278 -8.23 -9.79 -8.33
CA ILE A 278 -9.20 -9.96 -7.25
C ILE A 278 -10.00 -11.23 -7.44
N VAL A 279 -10.27 -11.92 -6.35
CA VAL A 279 -11.29 -12.97 -6.25
C VAL A 279 -12.39 -12.51 -5.31
N GLU A 280 -13.63 -12.61 -5.79
CA GLU A 280 -14.84 -12.44 -4.99
C GLU A 280 -15.44 -13.83 -4.75
N VAL A 281 -15.77 -14.12 -3.48
CA VAL A 281 -16.33 -15.42 -3.08
C VAL A 281 -17.63 -15.18 -2.32
N ARG A 282 -18.71 -15.78 -2.81
CA ARG A 282 -20.06 -15.69 -2.24
C ARG A 282 -20.64 -17.09 -2.01
N ARG A 283 -21.71 -17.15 -1.21
CA ARG A 283 -22.51 -18.34 -1.06
C ARG A 283 -23.35 -18.66 -2.30
#